data_4e9c25bc211bbd6070e7fc1d42067a4b
#
_entry.id   4e9c25bc211bbd6070e7fc1d42067a4b
#
_cell.length_a   1.000
_cell.length_b   1.000
_cell.length_c   1.000
_cell.angle_alpha   90.00
_cell.angle_beta   90.00
_cell.angle_gamma   90.00
#
_symmetry.space_group_name_H-M   'P 1'
#
loop_
_entity.id
_entity.type
_entity.pdbx_description
1 polymer ?
#
loop_
_entity_poly.entity_id
_entity_poly.type
_entity_poly.pdbx_seq_one_letter_code
_entity_poly.pdbx_strand_id
1 'polypeptide(L)'
;PKRHILKDISLSFFPGAKIGVLGTNGSGKSTLLKIMAGIDKEIEGEAIPMAGLKIGYLPQEPVMDAEQTVREAVESGMGEVKAAQARLEEVYAAYAEEDADFDALAAEQAQLEAIISTAGDASEHQLEIAADALRLPPWDAIIGKLSGGEKRRVALCRLLLSRPDMLLLDEPTNHLDAESVDWLELFLQRFSGTVVAITHDRYFLDNAA
;
A
#
# COMPACT_ATOMS: atom_id res chain seq x y z
N PRO A 1 -28.07 20.38 9.86
CA PRO A 1 -28.22 19.71 8.56
C PRO A 1 -26.89 19.09 8.19
N LYS A 2 -26.87 17.75 7.95
CA LYS A 2 -25.69 17.07 7.44
C LYS A 2 -25.39 17.65 6.05
N ARG A 3 -24.18 18.14 5.83
CA ARG A 3 -23.76 18.70 4.54
C ARG A 3 -23.40 17.54 3.63
N HIS A 4 -24.10 17.36 2.51
CA HIS A 4 -23.69 16.42 1.49
C HIS A 4 -22.39 16.89 0.87
N ILE A 5 -21.32 16.07 0.97
CA ILE A 5 -20.00 16.34 0.40
C ILE A 5 -19.94 15.81 -1.04
N LEU A 6 -20.46 14.61 -1.25
CA LEU A 6 -20.57 13.95 -2.55
C LEU A 6 -22.04 13.63 -2.80
N LYS A 7 -22.50 13.77 -4.05
CA LYS A 7 -23.89 13.51 -4.42
C LYS A 7 -23.96 12.86 -5.80
N ASP A 8 -24.81 11.84 -5.92
CA ASP A 8 -25.13 11.17 -7.19
C ASP A 8 -23.87 10.66 -7.94
N ILE A 9 -22.92 10.03 -7.21
CA ILE A 9 -21.70 9.45 -7.78
C ILE A 9 -21.95 7.98 -8.05
N SER A 10 -21.71 7.56 -9.30
CA SER A 10 -21.68 6.15 -9.71
C SER A 10 -20.40 5.88 -10.49
N LEU A 11 -19.51 5.06 -9.92
CA LEU A 11 -18.20 4.76 -10.49
C LEU A 11 -17.96 3.26 -10.45
N SER A 12 -17.33 2.76 -11.51
CA SER A 12 -16.84 1.39 -11.59
C SER A 12 -15.39 1.41 -12.06
N PHE A 13 -14.54 0.64 -11.40
CA PHE A 13 -13.11 0.58 -11.71
C PHE A 13 -12.73 -0.81 -12.21
N PHE A 14 -11.99 -0.86 -13.31
CA PHE A 14 -11.45 -2.11 -13.84
C PHE A 14 -10.12 -2.43 -13.15
N PRO A 15 -9.83 -3.73 -12.91
CA PRO A 15 -8.53 -4.15 -12.43
C PRO A 15 -7.38 -3.63 -13.31
N GLY A 16 -6.31 -3.13 -12.68
CA GLY A 16 -5.15 -2.58 -13.38
C GLY A 16 -5.30 -1.14 -13.90
N ALA A 17 -6.48 -0.52 -13.76
CA ALA A 17 -6.68 0.87 -14.20
C ALA A 17 -5.83 1.86 -13.40
N LYS A 18 -5.30 2.89 -14.07
CA LYS A 18 -4.62 4.03 -13.46
C LYS A 18 -5.52 5.25 -13.58
N ILE A 19 -5.92 5.82 -12.45
CA ILE A 19 -7.01 6.81 -12.40
C ILE A 19 -6.54 8.03 -11.61
N GLY A 20 -6.57 9.19 -12.26
CA GLY A 20 -6.36 10.47 -11.61
C GLY A 20 -7.68 11.11 -11.17
N VAL A 21 -7.76 11.57 -9.93
CA VAL A 21 -8.89 12.32 -9.40
C VAL A 21 -8.51 13.78 -9.28
N LEU A 22 -9.11 14.60 -10.12
CA LEU A 22 -8.87 16.04 -10.18
C LEU A 22 -10.05 16.82 -9.61
N GLY A 23 -9.75 17.99 -9.07
CA GLY A 23 -10.77 18.90 -8.56
C GLY A 23 -10.20 19.93 -7.60
N THR A 24 -10.99 20.96 -7.29
CA THR A 24 -10.62 22.02 -6.35
C THR A 24 -10.50 21.49 -4.92
N ASN A 25 -9.79 22.21 -4.06
CA ASN A 25 -9.71 21.87 -2.64
C ASN A 25 -11.10 21.92 -2.01
N GLY A 26 -11.40 20.93 -1.14
CA GLY A 26 -12.72 20.81 -0.49
C GLY A 26 -13.83 20.23 -1.38
N SER A 27 -13.52 19.74 -2.59
CA SER A 27 -14.52 19.12 -3.49
C SER A 27 -14.90 17.67 -3.10
N GLY A 28 -14.35 17.12 -2.04
CA GLY A 28 -14.68 15.78 -1.55
C GLY A 28 -13.77 14.66 -2.06
N LYS A 29 -12.65 14.97 -2.74
CA LYS A 29 -11.72 13.96 -3.27
C LYS A 29 -11.22 12.97 -2.21
N SER A 30 -10.69 13.50 -1.10
CA SER A 30 -10.21 12.66 0.03
C SER A 30 -11.34 11.86 0.67
N THR A 31 -12.57 12.39 0.70
CA THR A 31 -13.75 11.67 1.16
C THR A 31 -14.06 10.48 0.24
N LEU A 32 -13.97 10.68 -1.08
CA LEU A 32 -14.13 9.59 -2.04
C LEU A 32 -13.13 8.46 -1.78
N LEU A 33 -11.84 8.77 -1.61
CA LEU A 33 -10.83 7.76 -1.31
C LEU A 33 -11.09 7.05 0.02
N LYS A 34 -11.54 7.77 1.06
CA LYS A 34 -11.89 7.16 2.35
C LYS A 34 -13.07 6.20 2.24
N ILE A 35 -14.06 6.52 1.43
CA ILE A 35 -15.20 5.63 1.13
C ILE A 35 -14.70 4.38 0.41
N MET A 36 -13.87 4.55 -0.63
CA MET A 36 -13.29 3.43 -1.38
C MET A 36 -12.40 2.54 -0.50
N ALA A 37 -11.68 3.12 0.45
CA ALA A 37 -10.86 2.40 1.43
C ALA A 37 -11.69 1.72 2.54
N GLY A 38 -13.01 1.91 2.57
CA GLY A 38 -13.89 1.37 3.62
C GLY A 38 -13.73 2.03 4.99
N ILE A 39 -13.05 3.19 5.05
CA ILE A 39 -12.81 3.96 6.27
C ILE A 39 -14.04 4.80 6.61
N ASP A 40 -14.59 5.51 5.62
CA ASP A 40 -15.82 6.26 5.77
C ASP A 40 -17.00 5.39 5.31
N LYS A 41 -17.86 5.05 6.25
CA LYS A 41 -19.05 4.21 6.06
C LYS A 41 -20.36 5.00 6.17
N GLU A 42 -20.30 6.29 6.47
CA GLU A 42 -21.48 7.15 6.59
C GLU A 42 -21.93 7.63 5.19
N ILE A 43 -22.38 6.71 4.35
CA ILE A 43 -22.83 6.97 2.98
C ILE A 43 -24.29 6.56 2.79
N GLU A 44 -24.98 7.26 1.88
CA GLU A 44 -26.25 6.83 1.31
C GLU A 44 -25.94 6.17 -0.03
N GLY A 45 -26.06 4.82 -0.10
CA GLY A 45 -25.67 4.02 -1.26
C GLY A 45 -24.70 2.91 -0.90
N GLU A 46 -23.97 2.40 -1.89
CA GLU A 46 -23.12 1.24 -1.74
C GLU A 46 -21.72 1.52 -2.28
N ALA A 47 -20.70 1.08 -1.55
CA ALA A 47 -19.32 1.01 -2.02
C ALA A 47 -18.82 -0.42 -1.79
N ILE A 48 -18.85 -1.23 -2.85
CA ILE A 48 -18.61 -2.68 -2.77
C ILE A 48 -17.27 -3.00 -3.44
N PRO A 49 -16.21 -3.33 -2.68
CA PRO A 49 -14.99 -3.86 -3.27
C PRO A 49 -15.22 -5.31 -3.72
N MET A 50 -14.44 -5.74 -4.70
CA MET A 50 -14.38 -7.15 -5.10
C MET A 50 -13.92 -7.99 -3.88
N ALA A 51 -14.50 -9.18 -3.73
CA ALA A 51 -14.16 -10.08 -2.63
C ALA A 51 -12.66 -10.42 -2.63
N GLY A 52 -12.00 -10.29 -1.48
CA GLY A 52 -10.58 -10.56 -1.32
C GLY A 52 -9.64 -9.45 -1.79
N LEU A 53 -10.17 -8.34 -2.32
CA LEU A 53 -9.35 -7.22 -2.79
C LEU A 53 -8.60 -6.56 -1.63
N LYS A 54 -7.26 -6.55 -1.69
CA LYS A 54 -6.41 -5.82 -0.75
C LYS A 54 -6.29 -4.37 -1.18
N ILE A 55 -6.85 -3.46 -0.38
CA ILE A 55 -6.82 -2.02 -0.65
C ILE A 55 -5.79 -1.36 0.25
N GLY A 56 -4.82 -0.70 -0.35
CA GLY A 56 -3.86 0.14 0.34
C GLY A 56 -4.23 1.62 0.21
N TYR A 57 -4.26 2.35 1.32
CA TYR A 57 -4.62 3.76 1.35
C TYR A 57 -3.52 4.61 1.98
N LEU A 58 -3.06 5.63 1.26
CA LEU A 58 -2.20 6.69 1.77
C LEU A 58 -3.03 7.94 2.03
N PRO A 59 -3.35 8.27 3.29
CA PRO A 59 -4.02 9.51 3.61
C PRO A 59 -3.06 10.70 3.52
N GLN A 60 -3.61 11.91 3.48
CA GLN A 60 -2.81 13.13 3.51
C GLN A 60 -1.94 13.23 4.78
N GLU A 61 -2.47 12.79 5.92
CA GLU A 61 -1.75 12.70 7.19
C GLU A 61 -1.80 11.25 7.68
N PRO A 62 -0.72 10.46 7.46
CA PRO A 62 -0.70 9.08 7.90
C PRO A 62 -0.55 8.96 9.42
N VAL A 63 -1.33 8.08 10.00
CA VAL A 63 -1.20 7.69 11.42
C VAL A 63 -0.30 6.47 11.50
N MET A 64 0.75 6.58 12.32
CA MET A 64 1.70 5.50 12.59
C MET A 64 2.01 5.45 14.10
N ASP A 65 2.47 4.30 14.57
CA ASP A 65 2.90 4.14 15.95
C ASP A 65 4.15 5.00 16.21
N ALA A 66 4.04 5.90 17.18
CA ALA A 66 5.09 6.87 17.50
C ALA A 66 6.33 6.23 18.15
N GLU A 67 6.19 5.05 18.73
CA GLU A 67 7.26 4.36 19.45
C GLU A 67 8.13 3.48 18.53
N GLN A 68 7.62 3.14 17.34
CA GLN A 68 8.35 2.34 16.37
C GLN A 68 9.51 3.10 15.73
N THR A 69 10.52 2.35 15.32
CA THR A 69 11.57 2.82 14.42
C THR A 69 11.05 2.89 12.97
N VAL A 70 11.75 3.63 12.13
CA VAL A 70 11.47 3.66 10.68
C VAL A 70 11.51 2.26 10.09
N ARG A 71 12.50 1.44 10.48
CA ARG A 71 12.64 0.06 10.00
C ARG A 71 11.42 -0.78 10.36
N GLU A 72 11.02 -0.81 11.62
CA GLU A 72 9.86 -1.58 12.08
C GLU A 72 8.57 -1.14 11.37
N ALA A 73 8.38 0.17 11.19
CA ALA A 73 7.22 0.71 10.50
C ALA A 73 7.16 0.28 9.03
N VAL A 74 8.29 0.31 8.30
CA VAL A 74 8.37 -0.10 6.89
C VAL A 74 8.21 -1.62 6.77
N GLU A 75 8.91 -2.40 7.57
CA GLU A 75 8.84 -3.87 7.58
C GLU A 75 7.44 -4.41 7.91
N SER A 76 6.66 -3.65 8.69
CA SER A 76 5.26 -4.02 8.98
C SER A 76 4.39 -4.10 7.72
N GLY A 77 4.74 -3.35 6.66
CA GLY A 77 4.09 -3.45 5.35
C GLY A 77 4.34 -4.81 4.67
N MET A 78 5.44 -5.47 4.98
CA MET A 78 5.82 -6.78 4.44
C MET A 78 5.46 -7.93 5.38
N GLY A 79 4.68 -7.67 6.43
CA GLY A 79 4.43 -8.62 7.52
C GLY A 79 3.81 -9.93 7.06
N GLU A 80 2.90 -9.91 6.10
CA GLU A 80 2.27 -11.12 5.55
C GLU A 80 3.28 -12.01 4.83
N VAL A 81 4.17 -11.43 4.03
CA VAL A 81 5.18 -12.17 3.29
C VAL A 81 6.24 -12.73 4.23
N LYS A 82 6.70 -11.93 5.20
CA LYS A 82 7.64 -12.40 6.22
C LYS A 82 7.06 -13.53 7.07
N ALA A 83 5.78 -13.42 7.45
CA ALA A 83 5.08 -14.48 8.16
C ALA A 83 4.95 -15.77 7.31
N ALA A 84 4.63 -15.61 6.03
CA ALA A 84 4.55 -16.74 5.11
C ALA A 84 5.94 -17.42 4.91
N GLN A 85 7.01 -16.65 4.80
CA GLN A 85 8.38 -17.18 4.71
C GLN A 85 8.77 -17.95 5.96
N ALA A 86 8.55 -17.39 7.15
CA ALA A 86 8.85 -18.06 8.42
C ALA A 86 8.02 -19.34 8.56
N ARG A 87 6.74 -19.31 8.22
CA ARG A 87 5.88 -20.49 8.28
C ARG A 87 6.29 -21.57 7.27
N LEU A 88 6.76 -21.18 6.09
CA LEU A 88 7.26 -22.11 5.08
C LEU A 88 8.50 -22.88 5.57
N GLU A 89 9.40 -22.24 6.30
CA GLU A 89 10.54 -22.90 6.93
C GLU A 89 10.09 -23.95 7.97
N GLU A 90 9.06 -23.64 8.77
CA GLU A 90 8.45 -24.59 9.71
C GLU A 90 7.81 -25.77 8.98
N VAL A 91 7.11 -25.54 7.87
CA VAL A 91 6.52 -26.60 7.03
C VAL A 91 7.61 -27.51 6.47
N TYR A 92 8.73 -26.95 6.00
CA TYR A 92 9.86 -27.78 5.55
C TYR A 92 10.46 -28.61 6.67
N ALA A 93 10.55 -28.10 7.88
CA ALA A 93 11.01 -28.88 9.03
C ALA A 93 10.03 -30.00 9.39
N ALA A 94 8.72 -29.75 9.31
CA ALA A 94 7.67 -30.72 9.62
C ALA A 94 7.63 -31.93 8.67
N TYR A 95 8.15 -31.81 7.44
CA TYR A 95 8.29 -32.96 6.53
C TYR A 95 9.25 -34.03 7.05
N ALA A 96 10.12 -33.70 8.00
CA ALA A 96 11.09 -34.66 8.60
C ALA A 96 10.52 -35.39 9.83
N GLU A 97 9.31 -35.10 10.26
CA GLU A 97 8.66 -35.76 11.40
C GLU A 97 8.11 -37.15 11.00
N GLU A 98 8.17 -38.13 11.93
CA GLU A 98 7.77 -39.51 11.65
C GLU A 98 6.27 -39.68 11.34
N ASP A 99 5.41 -38.79 11.83
CA ASP A 99 3.97 -38.78 11.69
C ASP A 99 3.48 -37.65 10.80
N ALA A 100 4.32 -37.12 9.90
CA ALA A 100 4.01 -36.04 9.02
C ALA A 100 2.83 -36.35 8.08
N ASP A 101 1.81 -35.47 8.07
CA ASP A 101 0.74 -35.49 7.07
C ASP A 101 1.22 -34.78 5.79
N PHE A 102 1.79 -35.56 4.86
CA PHE A 102 2.37 -35.03 3.63
C PHE A 102 1.35 -34.29 2.74
N ASP A 103 0.08 -34.69 2.72
CA ASP A 103 -0.94 -34.05 1.90
C ASP A 103 -1.33 -32.68 2.48
N ALA A 104 -1.48 -32.60 3.80
CA ALA A 104 -1.76 -31.34 4.48
C ALA A 104 -0.58 -30.35 4.36
N LEU A 105 0.66 -30.84 4.56
CA LEU A 105 1.87 -30.01 4.43
C LEU A 105 2.06 -29.51 3.00
N ALA A 106 1.81 -30.35 1.98
CA ALA A 106 1.91 -29.93 0.58
C ALA A 106 0.87 -28.86 0.21
N ALA A 107 -0.35 -28.99 0.74
CA ALA A 107 -1.39 -27.98 0.52
C ALA A 107 -1.03 -26.64 1.19
N GLU A 108 -0.52 -26.67 2.43
CA GLU A 108 -0.05 -25.48 3.14
C GLU A 108 1.14 -24.85 2.43
N GLN A 109 2.13 -25.63 2.03
CA GLN A 109 3.30 -25.18 1.26
C GLN A 109 2.85 -24.42 -0.01
N ALA A 110 1.96 -24.99 -0.80
CA ALA A 110 1.47 -24.36 -2.03
C ALA A 110 0.79 -23.00 -1.77
N GLN A 111 0.05 -22.87 -0.68
CA GLN A 111 -0.57 -21.60 -0.29
C GLN A 111 0.49 -20.56 0.12
N LEU A 112 1.47 -20.94 0.93
CA LEU A 112 2.53 -20.05 1.37
C LEU A 112 3.42 -19.60 0.20
N GLU A 113 3.79 -20.53 -0.69
CA GLU A 113 4.54 -20.22 -1.91
C GLU A 113 3.77 -19.29 -2.85
N ALA A 114 2.44 -19.43 -2.94
CA ALA A 114 1.59 -18.50 -3.70
C ALA A 114 1.61 -17.08 -3.12
N ILE A 115 1.55 -16.93 -1.79
CA ILE A 115 1.67 -15.64 -1.11
C ILE A 115 3.03 -15.01 -1.42
N ILE A 116 4.11 -15.77 -1.25
CA ILE A 116 5.48 -15.31 -1.47
C ILE A 116 5.70 -14.93 -2.94
N SER A 117 5.25 -15.76 -3.87
CA SER A 117 5.41 -15.51 -5.31
C SER A 117 4.62 -14.30 -5.80
N THR A 118 3.41 -14.11 -5.28
CA THR A 118 2.56 -12.94 -5.61
C THR A 118 3.17 -11.64 -5.09
N ALA A 119 3.82 -11.69 -3.93
CA ALA A 119 4.54 -10.56 -3.37
C ALA A 119 5.83 -10.23 -4.14
N GLY A 120 6.32 -11.12 -4.99
CA GLY A 120 7.60 -11.02 -5.70
C GLY A 120 8.78 -11.08 -4.74
N ASP A 121 9.95 -10.64 -5.20
CA ASP A 121 11.16 -10.59 -4.38
C ASP A 121 11.00 -9.51 -3.27
N ALA A 122 10.32 -9.87 -2.17
CA ALA A 122 10.20 -9.04 -0.97
C ALA A 122 11.51 -9.10 -0.17
N SER A 123 12.63 -8.96 -0.88
CA SER A 123 13.96 -9.03 -0.29
C SER A 123 14.29 -7.75 0.47
N GLU A 124 15.25 -7.85 1.36
CA GLU A 124 15.92 -6.72 2.02
C GLU A 124 16.37 -5.67 0.97
N HIS A 125 16.78 -6.15 -0.20
CA HIS A 125 17.19 -5.32 -1.32
C HIS A 125 16.06 -4.43 -1.87
N GLN A 126 14.84 -4.93 -2.01
CA GLN A 126 13.68 -4.14 -2.43
C GLN A 126 13.34 -3.05 -1.41
N LEU A 127 13.45 -3.38 -0.14
CA LEU A 127 13.24 -2.45 0.96
C LEU A 127 14.29 -1.34 0.93
N GLU A 128 15.57 -1.67 0.74
CA GLU A 128 16.65 -0.69 0.64
C GLU A 128 16.50 0.21 -0.58
N ILE A 129 16.15 -0.35 -1.75
CA ILE A 129 15.90 0.45 -2.97
C ILE A 129 14.77 1.45 -2.75
N ALA A 130 13.64 1.00 -2.20
CA ALA A 130 12.50 1.88 -1.96
C ALA A 130 12.80 2.97 -0.92
N ALA A 131 13.53 2.61 0.13
CA ALA A 131 13.92 3.54 1.18
C ALA A 131 14.89 4.62 0.67
N ASP A 132 15.89 4.24 -0.12
CA ASP A 132 16.83 5.15 -0.72
C ASP A 132 16.13 6.10 -1.72
N ALA A 133 15.31 5.53 -2.62
CA ALA A 133 14.57 6.29 -3.62
C ALA A 133 13.60 7.31 -3.01
N LEU A 134 12.96 6.98 -1.90
CA LEU A 134 12.07 7.88 -1.16
C LEU A 134 12.80 8.71 -0.11
N ARG A 135 14.13 8.59 -0.02
CA ARG A 135 14.98 9.32 0.94
C ARG A 135 14.43 9.24 2.36
N LEU A 136 14.21 8.02 2.83
CA LEU A 136 13.72 7.80 4.18
C LEU A 136 14.72 8.29 5.24
N PRO A 137 14.24 8.67 6.44
CA PRO A 137 15.10 8.91 7.58
C PRO A 137 15.91 7.64 7.95
N PRO A 138 16.95 7.77 8.78
CA PRO A 138 17.72 6.63 9.26
C PRO A 138 16.81 5.53 9.85
N TRP A 139 17.18 4.28 9.65
CA TRP A 139 16.39 3.12 10.05
C TRP A 139 16.07 3.05 11.54
N ASP A 140 16.97 3.55 12.39
CA ASP A 140 16.85 3.63 13.84
C ASP A 140 16.11 4.88 14.35
N ALA A 141 15.73 5.80 13.45
CA ALA A 141 14.97 6.97 13.84
C ALA A 141 13.57 6.60 14.32
N ILE A 142 13.13 7.23 15.41
CA ILE A 142 11.82 6.98 16.02
C ILE A 142 10.73 7.80 15.30
N ILE A 143 9.66 7.14 14.87
CA ILE A 143 8.54 7.75 14.13
C ILE A 143 7.98 8.98 14.83
N GLY A 144 7.85 8.95 16.14
CA GLY A 144 7.30 10.07 16.93
C GLY A 144 8.11 11.37 16.79
N LYS A 145 9.41 11.28 16.49
CA LYS A 145 10.33 12.41 16.35
C LYS A 145 10.45 12.96 14.93
N LEU A 146 9.87 12.29 13.96
CA LEU A 146 9.92 12.67 12.55
C LEU A 146 9.01 13.85 12.24
N SER A 147 9.39 14.66 11.26
CA SER A 147 8.54 15.66 10.64
C SER A 147 7.35 15.02 9.90
N GLY A 148 6.31 15.78 9.60
CA GLY A 148 5.16 15.29 8.85
C GLY A 148 5.53 14.75 7.47
N GLY A 149 6.46 15.41 6.77
CA GLY A 149 6.95 14.96 5.47
C GLY A 149 7.73 13.64 5.55
N GLU A 150 8.57 13.47 6.55
CA GLU A 150 9.30 12.21 6.78
C GLU A 150 8.34 11.06 7.11
N LYS A 151 7.38 11.27 8.02
CA LYS A 151 6.33 10.28 8.33
C LYS A 151 5.59 9.85 7.07
N ARG A 152 5.29 10.82 6.20
CA ARG A 152 4.57 10.55 4.96
C ARG A 152 5.39 9.68 4.00
N ARG A 153 6.69 9.94 3.83
CA ARG A 153 7.59 9.10 3.01
C ARG A 153 7.70 7.69 3.57
N VAL A 154 7.81 7.54 4.89
CA VAL A 154 7.82 6.22 5.55
C VAL A 154 6.50 5.49 5.32
N ALA A 155 5.35 6.16 5.47
CA ALA A 155 4.04 5.58 5.22
C ALA A 155 3.84 5.16 3.75
N LEU A 156 4.31 5.97 2.81
CA LEU A 156 4.29 5.65 1.39
C LEU A 156 5.15 4.41 1.11
N CYS A 157 6.39 4.36 1.58
CA CYS A 157 7.28 3.22 1.44
C CYS A 157 6.64 1.93 1.97
N ARG A 158 6.13 1.96 3.20
CA ARG A 158 5.39 0.85 3.83
C ARG A 158 4.24 0.37 2.95
N LEU A 159 3.46 1.31 2.42
CA LEU A 159 2.31 1.00 1.59
C LEU A 159 2.72 0.32 0.27
N LEU A 160 3.72 0.85 -0.42
CA LEU A 160 4.19 0.29 -1.69
C LEU A 160 4.76 -1.12 -1.52
N LEU A 161 5.47 -1.36 -0.41
CA LEU A 161 6.02 -2.68 -0.09
C LEU A 161 4.97 -3.70 0.37
N SER A 162 3.80 -3.26 0.83
CA SER A 162 2.69 -4.17 1.16
C SER A 162 1.99 -4.77 -0.06
N ARG A 163 2.30 -4.26 -1.26
CA ARG A 163 1.79 -4.73 -2.56
C ARG A 163 0.29 -5.05 -2.57
N PRO A 164 -0.56 -4.05 -2.29
CA PRO A 164 -2.00 -4.24 -2.37
C PRO A 164 -2.45 -4.44 -3.82
N ASP A 165 -3.66 -4.95 -4.04
CA ASP A 165 -4.26 -5.05 -5.37
C ASP A 165 -4.75 -3.69 -5.89
N MET A 166 -5.05 -2.76 -4.96
CA MET A 166 -5.50 -1.41 -5.27
C MET A 166 -4.80 -0.40 -4.37
N LEU A 167 -4.20 0.61 -4.98
CA LEU A 167 -3.58 1.75 -4.32
C LEU A 167 -4.50 2.97 -4.38
N LEU A 168 -4.81 3.54 -3.24
CA LEU A 168 -5.53 4.81 -3.09
C LEU A 168 -4.56 5.83 -2.51
N LEU A 169 -4.16 6.82 -3.31
CA LEU A 169 -3.11 7.77 -2.97
C LEU A 169 -3.67 9.19 -2.90
N ASP A 170 -3.62 9.79 -1.72
CA ASP A 170 -4.05 11.18 -1.52
C ASP A 170 -2.83 12.12 -1.52
N GLU A 171 -2.61 12.83 -2.65
CA GLU A 171 -1.48 13.73 -2.89
C GLU A 171 -0.10 13.06 -2.69
N PRO A 172 0.20 11.94 -3.38
CA PRO A 172 1.39 11.12 -3.09
C PRO A 172 2.71 11.83 -3.34
N THR A 173 2.75 12.84 -4.20
CA THR A 173 3.95 13.60 -4.55
C THR A 173 4.31 14.69 -3.54
N ASN A 174 3.40 15.04 -2.62
CA ASN A 174 3.67 16.05 -1.61
C ASN A 174 4.85 15.62 -0.70
N HIS A 175 5.79 16.54 -0.49
CA HIS A 175 7.02 16.34 0.28
C HIS A 175 8.03 15.37 -0.34
N LEU A 176 7.89 15.03 -1.62
CA LEU A 176 8.89 14.32 -2.42
C LEU A 176 9.72 15.33 -3.22
N ASP A 177 10.99 15.03 -3.42
CA ASP A 177 11.80 15.72 -4.43
C ASP A 177 11.60 15.11 -5.83
N ALA A 178 12.18 15.74 -6.86
CA ALA A 178 11.98 15.33 -8.24
C ALA A 178 12.41 13.87 -8.49
N GLU A 179 13.54 13.45 -7.94
CA GLU A 179 14.04 12.08 -8.12
C GLU A 179 13.12 11.04 -7.48
N SER A 180 12.58 11.34 -6.28
CA SER A 180 11.59 10.48 -5.62
C SER A 180 10.26 10.43 -6.38
N VAL A 181 9.83 11.53 -7.01
CA VAL A 181 8.65 11.56 -7.87
C VAL A 181 8.86 10.69 -9.10
N ASP A 182 9.99 10.86 -9.81
CA ASP A 182 10.33 10.06 -10.99
C ASP A 182 10.35 8.55 -10.66
N TRP A 183 10.94 8.19 -9.53
CA TRP A 183 10.94 6.80 -9.08
C TRP A 183 9.53 6.28 -8.79
N LEU A 184 8.69 7.09 -8.12
CA LEU A 184 7.30 6.72 -7.83
C LEU A 184 6.48 6.53 -9.10
N GLU A 185 6.64 7.40 -10.11
CA GLU A 185 6.01 7.27 -11.43
C GLU A 185 6.37 5.93 -12.08
N LEU A 186 7.68 5.61 -12.14
CA LEU A 186 8.15 4.33 -12.68
C LEU A 186 7.62 3.12 -11.90
N PHE A 187 7.52 3.24 -10.59
CA PHE A 187 6.94 2.19 -9.75
C PHE A 187 5.46 1.98 -10.10
N LEU A 188 4.68 3.06 -10.18
CA LEU A 188 3.24 2.98 -10.46
C LEU A 188 2.94 2.49 -11.88
N GLN A 189 3.77 2.83 -12.88
CA GLN A 189 3.67 2.26 -14.23
C GLN A 189 3.81 0.74 -14.25
N ARG A 190 4.74 0.21 -13.44
CA ARG A 190 5.00 -1.24 -13.34
C ARG A 190 4.07 -1.97 -12.39
N PHE A 191 3.34 -1.23 -11.57
CA PHE A 191 2.39 -1.80 -10.62
C PHE A 191 1.21 -2.41 -11.38
N SER A 192 1.00 -3.72 -11.23
CA SER A 192 -0.05 -4.46 -11.96
C SER A 192 -1.47 -4.19 -11.44
N GLY A 193 -1.59 -3.69 -10.21
CA GLY A 193 -2.87 -3.38 -9.58
C GLY A 193 -3.48 -2.05 -10.03
N THR A 194 -4.67 -1.77 -9.52
CA THR A 194 -5.38 -0.52 -9.76
C THR A 194 -4.76 0.61 -8.93
N VAL A 195 -4.61 1.79 -9.53
CA VAL A 195 -4.17 3.00 -8.83
C VAL A 195 -5.21 4.09 -8.97
N VAL A 196 -5.62 4.68 -7.86
CA VAL A 196 -6.44 5.89 -7.82
C VAL A 196 -5.67 6.96 -7.05
N ALA A 197 -5.25 8.00 -7.72
CA ALA A 197 -4.45 9.07 -7.13
C ALA A 197 -5.15 10.42 -7.21
N ILE A 198 -5.20 11.11 -6.08
CA ILE A 198 -5.54 12.53 -6.03
C ILE A 198 -4.23 13.29 -6.12
N THR A 199 -4.10 14.18 -7.09
CA THR A 199 -2.96 15.07 -7.17
C THR A 199 -3.31 16.33 -7.95
N HIS A 200 -2.57 17.40 -7.71
CA HIS A 200 -2.61 18.63 -8.51
C HIS A 200 -1.53 18.62 -9.60
N ASP A 201 -0.63 17.66 -9.57
CA ASP A 201 0.42 17.48 -10.58
C ASP A 201 -0.10 16.67 -11.76
N ARG A 202 -0.34 17.36 -12.88
CA ARG A 202 -0.82 16.72 -14.13
C ARG A 202 0.26 15.88 -14.81
N TYR A 203 1.53 16.29 -14.70
CA TYR A 203 2.63 15.53 -15.28
C TYR A 203 2.77 14.17 -14.61
N PHE A 204 2.65 14.15 -13.28
CA PHE A 204 2.62 12.90 -12.52
C PHE A 204 1.50 11.97 -13.00
N LEU A 205 0.28 12.49 -13.24
CA LEU A 205 -0.83 11.65 -13.71
C LEU A 205 -0.59 11.11 -15.12
N ASP A 206 -0.09 11.95 -16.03
CA ASP A 206 0.17 11.55 -17.43
C ASP A 206 1.27 10.50 -17.52
N ASN A 207 2.24 10.52 -16.59
CA ASN A 207 3.35 9.57 -16.55
C ASN A 207 3.02 8.30 -15.75
N ALA A 208 2.21 8.37 -14.72
CA ALA A 208 1.85 7.22 -13.87
C ALA A 208 0.71 6.36 -14.43
N ALA A 209 0.04 6.81 -15.50
CA ALA A 209 -1.15 6.17 -16.10
C ALA A 209 -0.80 5.15 -17.21
#